data_049c77a03ee9a730ead10e3d9097e9f3
#
_entry.id   049c77a03ee9a730ead10e3d9097e9f3
#
_cell.length_a   1.000
_cell.length_b   1.000
_cell.length_c   1.000
_cell.angle_alpha   90.00
_cell.angle_beta   90.00
_cell.angle_gamma   90.00
#
_symmetry.space_group_name_H-M   'P 1'
#
loop_
_entity.id
_entity.type
_entity.pdbx_description
1 polymer ?
#
loop_
_entity_poly.entity_id
_entity_poly.type
_entity_poly.pdbx_seq_one_letter_code
_entity_poly.pdbx_strand_id
1 'polypeptide(L)'
;LQEKLPQGVGLGALAALLDRYMCATKSTWEHLEKPKKCTLICCADHGVAEMQVSAYPPETTAQMTANYLLAKGAVANALANFARSDLHVADLGIKAPLPPLPSLIDRKIAHGTKNSAKGAAMTREEALRSLAVGIRLAEDFTAEGCHCFLPGEMGISNTTASAAIAACLCRLTPEQATGRGTNISDERLKKKIEVVRQILAVNRPDASDGIDVLQKVGGFELGCIAGLILGAARRRAVVILDGFNTGAAALIAEALAPAVTGYLLPSHLAAEPAHAAILKKLGLTPYMDMRFRLGEATGSSIV
;
A
#
# COMPACT_ATOMS: atom_id res chain seq x y z
N LEU A 1 25.85 13.08 -6.63
CA LEU A 1 26.57 12.13 -5.77
C LEU A 1 27.81 11.54 -6.46
N GLN A 2 27.68 11.07 -7.70
CA GLN A 2 28.81 10.44 -8.43
C GLN A 2 30.03 11.35 -8.61
N GLU A 3 29.82 12.66 -8.77
CA GLU A 3 30.90 13.64 -8.91
C GLU A 3 31.72 13.85 -7.61
N LYS A 4 31.20 13.44 -6.46
CA LYS A 4 31.87 13.54 -5.16
C LYS A 4 32.55 12.25 -4.71
N LEU A 5 32.43 11.18 -5.47
CA LEU A 5 33.08 9.90 -5.17
C LEU A 5 34.46 9.82 -5.81
N PRO A 6 35.43 9.17 -5.17
CA PRO A 6 36.71 8.88 -5.80
C PRO A 6 36.53 8.12 -7.12
N GLN A 7 37.41 8.39 -8.09
CA GLN A 7 37.42 7.67 -9.38
C GLN A 7 37.46 6.15 -9.14
N GLY A 8 36.54 5.43 -9.82
CA GLY A 8 36.44 3.98 -9.72
C GLY A 8 35.55 3.44 -8.59
N VAL A 9 34.95 4.33 -7.74
CA VAL A 9 33.99 3.94 -6.73
C VAL A 9 32.58 4.13 -7.26
N GLY A 10 31.79 3.05 -7.28
CA GLY A 10 30.38 3.07 -7.68
C GLY A 10 29.47 2.62 -6.54
N LEU A 11 28.42 3.39 -6.24
CA LEU A 11 27.40 3.02 -5.23
C LEU A 11 26.28 2.15 -5.82
N GLY A 12 26.30 1.87 -7.14
CA GLY A 12 25.26 1.09 -7.80
C GLY A 12 23.85 1.62 -7.54
N ALA A 13 22.92 0.74 -7.20
CA ALA A 13 21.54 1.10 -6.91
C ALA A 13 21.37 2.03 -5.68
N LEU A 14 22.33 2.05 -4.75
CA LEU A 14 22.32 2.93 -3.60
C LEU A 14 22.44 4.40 -4.02
N ALA A 15 23.19 4.72 -5.09
CA ALA A 15 23.28 6.08 -5.60
C ALA A 15 21.90 6.60 -6.03
N ALA A 16 21.15 5.83 -6.79
CA ALA A 16 19.82 6.19 -7.25
C ALA A 16 18.82 6.38 -6.07
N LEU A 17 18.92 5.52 -5.05
CA LEU A 17 18.13 5.66 -3.82
C LEU A 17 18.41 6.99 -3.12
N LEU A 18 19.70 7.29 -2.89
CA LEU A 18 20.13 8.50 -2.20
C LEU A 18 19.79 9.76 -3.01
N ASP A 19 20.01 9.76 -4.33
CA ASP A 19 19.64 10.88 -5.19
C ASP A 19 18.14 11.16 -5.12
N ARG A 20 17.31 10.13 -5.21
CA ARG A 20 15.85 10.27 -5.10
C ARG A 20 15.43 10.79 -3.72
N TYR A 21 16.02 10.26 -2.66
CA TYR A 21 15.77 10.72 -1.29
C TYR A 21 16.14 12.20 -1.12
N MET A 22 17.35 12.59 -1.54
CA MET A 22 17.84 13.98 -1.42
C MET A 22 16.99 14.95 -2.26
N CYS A 23 16.60 14.56 -3.48
CA CYS A 23 15.71 15.37 -4.31
C CYS A 23 14.33 15.57 -3.64
N ALA A 24 13.74 14.52 -3.11
CA ALA A 24 12.44 14.58 -2.44
C ALA A 24 12.46 15.48 -1.19
N THR A 25 13.49 15.32 -0.34
CA THR A 25 13.61 16.02 0.94
C THR A 25 14.30 17.38 0.83
N LYS A 26 14.88 17.72 -0.32
CA LYS A 26 15.80 18.87 -0.52
C LYS A 26 17.03 18.83 0.41
N SER A 27 17.44 17.66 0.82
CA SER A 27 18.67 17.46 1.58
C SER A 27 19.90 17.59 0.67
N THR A 28 21.03 17.99 1.25
CA THR A 28 22.34 17.93 0.58
C THR A 28 23.18 16.81 1.18
N TRP A 29 24.24 16.43 0.49
CA TRP A 29 25.13 15.38 0.98
C TRP A 29 25.75 15.73 2.35
N GLU A 30 26.08 17.00 2.57
CA GLU A 30 26.69 17.49 3.80
C GLU A 30 25.68 17.50 4.97
N HIS A 31 24.38 17.52 4.67
CA HIS A 31 23.31 17.60 5.66
C HIS A 31 22.33 16.40 5.52
N LEU A 32 22.88 15.24 5.13
CA LEU A 32 22.09 14.02 5.03
C LEU A 32 21.95 13.37 6.40
N GLU A 33 20.79 13.53 7.01
CA GLU A 33 20.46 12.91 8.30
C GLU A 33 19.63 11.65 8.11
N LYS A 34 19.75 10.71 9.07
CA LYS A 34 18.90 9.53 9.12
C LYS A 34 17.47 9.95 9.46
N PRO A 35 16.48 9.68 8.59
CA PRO A 35 15.10 10.06 8.85
C PRO A 35 14.50 9.30 10.03
N LYS A 36 13.64 9.96 10.80
CA LYS A 36 12.68 9.25 11.67
C LYS A 36 11.70 8.52 10.76
N LYS A 37 11.55 7.21 10.98
CA LYS A 37 10.68 6.32 10.21
C LYS A 37 9.39 6.02 10.95
N CYS A 38 8.31 5.90 10.22
CA CYS A 38 6.99 5.57 10.73
C CYS A 38 6.38 4.44 9.87
N THR A 39 6.16 3.28 10.46
CA THR A 39 5.42 2.18 9.87
C THR A 39 3.94 2.37 10.19
N LEU A 40 3.10 2.48 9.17
CA LEU A 40 1.66 2.62 9.33
C LEU A 40 0.94 1.45 8.65
N ILE A 41 0.31 0.58 9.43
CA ILE A 41 -0.52 -0.51 8.92
C ILE A 41 -1.97 -0.03 8.87
N CYS A 42 -2.51 0.09 7.66
CA CYS A 42 -3.90 0.46 7.40
C CYS A 42 -4.75 -0.81 7.31
N CYS A 43 -5.81 -0.90 8.13
CA CYS A 43 -6.65 -2.10 8.23
C CYS A 43 -8.08 -1.80 7.74
N ALA A 44 -8.60 -2.63 6.82
CA ALA A 44 -10.00 -2.57 6.40
C ALA A 44 -10.48 -3.90 5.80
N ASP A 45 -11.75 -4.20 5.96
CA ASP A 45 -12.39 -5.36 5.36
C ASP A 45 -12.95 -5.05 3.97
N HIS A 46 -12.93 -6.06 3.10
CA HIS A 46 -13.44 -6.00 1.74
C HIS A 46 -14.70 -6.85 1.58
N GLY A 47 -15.78 -6.25 1.08
CA GLY A 47 -17.03 -6.98 0.78
C GLY A 47 -16.85 -8.08 -0.27
N VAL A 48 -15.87 -7.97 -1.14
CA VAL A 48 -15.52 -9.02 -2.14
C VAL A 48 -15.05 -10.33 -1.48
N ALA A 49 -14.73 -10.34 -0.19
CA ALA A 49 -14.42 -11.55 0.57
C ALA A 49 -15.59 -12.57 0.56
N GLU A 50 -16.85 -12.09 0.39
CA GLU A 50 -18.03 -12.96 0.18
C GLU A 50 -17.85 -13.92 -1.00
N MET A 51 -17.00 -13.57 -1.97
CA MET A 51 -16.71 -14.42 -3.13
C MET A 51 -15.74 -15.57 -2.80
N GLN A 52 -15.24 -15.66 -1.56
CA GLN A 52 -14.35 -16.73 -1.08
C GLN A 52 -13.07 -16.88 -1.93
N VAL A 53 -12.45 -15.78 -2.28
CA VAL A 53 -11.24 -15.70 -3.11
C VAL A 53 -9.93 -15.65 -2.31
N SER A 54 -10.00 -15.68 -0.97
CA SER A 54 -8.86 -15.75 -0.05
C SER A 54 -8.78 -17.11 0.64
N ALA A 55 -7.60 -17.50 1.12
CA ALA A 55 -7.42 -18.70 1.93
C ALA A 55 -7.89 -18.50 3.39
N TYR A 56 -7.94 -17.25 3.85
CA TYR A 56 -8.31 -16.91 5.23
C TYR A 56 -9.73 -16.33 5.30
N PRO A 57 -10.44 -16.54 6.42
CA PRO A 57 -11.74 -15.95 6.66
C PRO A 57 -11.61 -14.44 6.97
N PRO A 58 -12.68 -13.63 6.74
CA PRO A 58 -12.64 -12.18 6.94
C PRO A 58 -12.24 -11.74 8.35
N GLU A 59 -12.60 -12.51 9.38
CA GLU A 59 -12.30 -12.23 10.80
C GLU A 59 -10.79 -12.14 11.06
N THR A 60 -9.96 -12.70 10.18
CA THR A 60 -8.50 -12.60 10.28
C THR A 60 -8.01 -11.16 10.28
N THR A 61 -8.71 -10.24 9.60
CA THR A 61 -8.36 -8.80 9.62
C THR A 61 -8.37 -8.25 11.06
N ALA A 62 -9.44 -8.51 11.81
CA ALA A 62 -9.56 -8.06 13.20
C ALA A 62 -8.55 -8.76 14.12
N GLN A 63 -8.32 -10.07 13.93
CA GLN A 63 -7.37 -10.85 14.70
C GLN A 63 -5.94 -10.33 14.50
N MET A 64 -5.53 -10.04 13.27
CA MET A 64 -4.22 -9.48 12.97
C MET A 64 -4.06 -8.06 13.52
N THR A 65 -5.11 -7.24 13.45
CA THR A 65 -5.10 -5.90 14.05
C THR A 65 -4.83 -5.96 15.56
N ALA A 66 -5.49 -6.86 16.26
CA ALA A 66 -5.23 -7.11 17.67
C ALA A 66 -3.82 -7.67 17.92
N ASN A 67 -3.32 -8.55 17.05
CA ASN A 67 -1.98 -9.11 17.15
C ASN A 67 -0.89 -8.03 17.04
N TYR A 68 -1.03 -7.07 16.11
CA TYR A 68 -0.05 -5.96 15.98
C TYR A 68 0.08 -5.14 17.26
N LEU A 69 -1.01 -4.91 17.98
CA LEU A 69 -1.07 -3.95 19.10
C LEU A 69 -0.95 -4.61 20.47
N LEU A 70 -1.51 -5.81 20.67
CA LEU A 70 -1.50 -6.51 21.95
C LEU A 70 -0.34 -7.52 22.06
N ALA A 71 -0.37 -8.56 21.23
CA ALA A 71 0.64 -9.63 21.29
C ALA A 71 1.97 -9.20 20.66
N LYS A 72 1.94 -8.27 19.71
CA LYS A 72 3.11 -7.82 18.94
C LYS A 72 3.89 -8.97 18.29
N GLY A 73 3.14 -10.03 17.93
CA GLY A 73 3.68 -11.30 17.42
C GLY A 73 3.76 -11.38 15.89
N ALA A 74 3.39 -10.33 15.18
CA ALA A 74 3.44 -10.30 13.71
C ALA A 74 4.87 -10.03 13.20
N VAL A 75 5.16 -10.50 11.99
CA VAL A 75 6.44 -10.19 11.30
C VAL A 75 6.63 -8.67 11.17
N ALA A 76 5.55 -7.93 10.93
CA ALA A 76 5.56 -6.47 10.90
C ALA A 76 6.15 -5.85 12.17
N ASN A 77 5.81 -6.37 13.37
CA ASN A 77 6.36 -5.87 14.63
C ASN A 77 7.87 -6.10 14.72
N ALA A 78 8.34 -7.31 14.37
CA ALA A 78 9.75 -7.66 14.40
C ALA A 78 10.56 -6.80 13.43
N LEU A 79 10.05 -6.60 12.20
CA LEU A 79 10.73 -5.84 11.17
C LEU A 79 10.67 -4.32 11.43
N ALA A 80 9.58 -3.79 11.96
CA ALA A 80 9.52 -2.39 12.38
C ALA A 80 10.54 -2.11 13.48
N ASN A 81 10.67 -3.02 14.45
CA ASN A 81 11.70 -2.92 15.49
C ASN A 81 13.12 -2.98 14.90
N PHE A 82 13.38 -3.93 13.99
CA PHE A 82 14.66 -4.03 13.28
C PHE A 82 14.97 -2.76 12.49
N ALA A 83 13.98 -2.22 11.76
CA ALA A 83 14.10 -0.98 11.01
C ALA A 83 14.21 0.27 11.89
N ARG A 84 14.01 0.15 13.21
CA ARG A 84 13.87 1.29 14.15
C ARG A 84 12.80 2.27 13.66
N SER A 85 11.63 1.74 13.38
CA SER A 85 10.46 2.48 12.93
C SER A 85 9.36 2.37 13.97
N ASP A 86 8.71 3.48 14.30
CA ASP A 86 7.52 3.46 15.15
C ASP A 86 6.37 2.79 14.38
N LEU A 87 5.79 1.73 14.95
CA LEU A 87 4.69 1.02 14.32
C LEU A 87 3.34 1.53 14.83
N HIS A 88 2.51 1.99 13.91
CA HIS A 88 1.15 2.45 14.13
C HIS A 88 0.17 1.60 13.34
N VAL A 89 -1.05 1.45 13.86
CA VAL A 89 -2.12 0.70 13.19
C VAL A 89 -3.37 1.58 13.14
N ALA A 90 -3.96 1.69 11.96
CA ALA A 90 -5.16 2.47 11.74
C ALA A 90 -6.34 1.58 11.28
N ASP A 91 -7.47 1.69 11.95
CA ASP A 91 -8.73 1.09 11.51
C ASP A 91 -9.45 2.04 10.57
N LEU A 92 -9.53 1.64 9.30
CA LEU A 92 -10.26 2.35 8.25
C LEU A 92 -11.63 1.72 7.97
N GLY A 93 -11.83 0.47 8.39
CA GLY A 93 -13.07 -0.23 8.06
C GLY A 93 -13.09 -1.69 8.47
N ILE A 94 -12.63 -2.03 9.65
CA ILE A 94 -12.75 -3.39 10.19
C ILE A 94 -14.22 -3.65 10.56
N LYS A 95 -14.76 -4.75 10.09
CA LYS A 95 -16.15 -5.14 10.25
C LYS A 95 -16.43 -5.84 11.57
N ALA A 96 -15.55 -6.77 11.93
CA ALA A 96 -15.67 -7.51 13.18
C ALA A 96 -15.37 -6.63 14.38
N PRO A 97 -16.00 -6.88 15.56
CA PRO A 97 -15.70 -6.15 16.78
C PRO A 97 -14.24 -6.40 17.20
N LEU A 98 -13.59 -5.33 17.66
CA LEU A 98 -12.23 -5.38 18.19
C LEU A 98 -12.27 -5.35 19.72
N PRO A 99 -11.33 -6.02 20.41
CA PRO A 99 -11.13 -5.78 21.84
C PRO A 99 -10.67 -4.34 22.07
N PRO A 100 -10.63 -3.85 23.32
CA PRO A 100 -10.04 -2.54 23.62
C PRO A 100 -8.58 -2.47 23.16
N LEU A 101 -8.26 -1.53 22.26
CA LEU A 101 -6.94 -1.31 21.68
C LEU A 101 -6.57 0.17 21.83
N PRO A 102 -6.02 0.61 23.00
CA PRO A 102 -5.80 2.03 23.28
C PRO A 102 -4.89 2.76 22.28
N SER A 103 -3.98 2.05 21.63
CA SER A 103 -3.06 2.62 20.62
C SER A 103 -3.58 2.47 19.18
N LEU A 104 -4.80 1.97 18.97
CA LEU A 104 -5.40 1.92 17.65
C LEU A 104 -5.81 3.32 17.20
N ILE A 105 -5.39 3.71 16.03
CA ILE A 105 -5.84 4.94 15.39
C ILE A 105 -7.20 4.67 14.75
N ASP A 106 -8.27 5.03 15.43
CA ASP A 106 -9.63 4.88 14.89
C ASP A 106 -9.93 5.98 13.88
N ARG A 107 -10.02 5.57 12.62
CA ARG A 107 -10.40 6.42 11.47
C ARG A 107 -11.40 5.71 10.58
N LYS A 108 -12.26 4.91 11.17
CA LYS A 108 -13.24 4.07 10.49
C LYS A 108 -14.13 4.87 9.53
N ILE A 109 -14.12 4.49 8.25
CA ILE A 109 -14.96 5.07 7.19
C ILE A 109 -16.35 4.41 7.23
N ALA A 110 -16.34 3.07 7.19
CA ALA A 110 -17.53 2.22 7.32
C ALA A 110 -17.11 0.82 7.80
N HIS A 111 -18.08 -0.08 8.01
CA HIS A 111 -17.80 -1.48 8.35
C HIS A 111 -17.45 -2.32 7.12
N GLY A 112 -16.27 -2.11 6.57
CA GLY A 112 -15.81 -2.71 5.32
C GLY A 112 -16.41 -2.10 4.07
N THR A 113 -15.81 -2.38 2.91
CA THR A 113 -16.38 -1.99 1.62
C THR A 113 -17.57 -2.85 1.26
N LYS A 114 -18.36 -2.42 0.26
CA LYS A 114 -19.35 -3.27 -0.42
C LYS A 114 -18.64 -4.30 -1.29
N ASN A 115 -19.40 -5.31 -1.75
CA ASN A 115 -18.87 -6.31 -2.67
C ASN A 115 -18.72 -5.71 -4.08
N SER A 116 -17.49 -5.44 -4.48
CA SER A 116 -17.16 -4.85 -5.78
C SER A 116 -17.54 -5.73 -6.99
N ALA A 117 -17.76 -7.03 -6.79
CA ALA A 117 -18.29 -7.91 -7.85
C ALA A 117 -19.80 -7.67 -8.13
N LYS A 118 -20.50 -6.94 -7.26
CA LYS A 118 -21.93 -6.62 -7.39
C LYS A 118 -22.21 -5.15 -7.71
N GLY A 119 -21.22 -4.29 -7.62
CA GLY A 119 -21.33 -2.84 -7.83
C GLY A 119 -20.12 -2.12 -7.23
N ALA A 120 -20.18 -0.80 -7.10
CA ALA A 120 -19.05 -0.03 -6.56
C ALA A 120 -18.69 -0.45 -5.13
N ALA A 121 -17.38 -0.56 -4.86
CA ALA A 121 -16.85 -0.94 -3.55
C ALA A 121 -17.24 0.05 -2.43
N MET A 122 -17.33 1.33 -2.77
CA MET A 122 -17.68 2.41 -1.84
C MET A 122 -18.35 3.57 -2.58
N THR A 123 -18.90 4.52 -1.83
CA THR A 123 -19.37 5.77 -2.40
C THR A 123 -18.19 6.71 -2.72
N ARG A 124 -18.40 7.72 -3.59
CA ARG A 124 -17.37 8.72 -3.88
C ARG A 124 -16.95 9.50 -2.63
N GLU A 125 -17.90 9.76 -1.74
CA GLU A 125 -17.62 10.42 -0.46
C GLU A 125 -16.74 9.57 0.45
N GLU A 126 -17.01 8.26 0.55
CA GLU A 126 -16.19 7.32 1.32
C GLU A 126 -14.77 7.22 0.74
N ALA A 127 -14.63 7.22 -0.60
CA ALA A 127 -13.33 7.24 -1.26
C ALA A 127 -12.54 8.52 -0.93
N LEU A 128 -13.19 9.68 -1.01
CA LEU A 128 -12.58 10.97 -0.65
C LEU A 128 -12.22 11.03 0.84
N ARG A 129 -13.06 10.50 1.73
CA ARG A 129 -12.76 10.41 3.16
C ARG A 129 -11.55 9.52 3.44
N SER A 130 -11.42 8.37 2.76
CA SER A 130 -10.26 7.49 2.93
C SER A 130 -8.95 8.18 2.50
N LEU A 131 -8.95 8.90 1.39
CA LEU A 131 -7.82 9.74 0.95
C LEU A 131 -7.50 10.84 1.98
N ALA A 132 -8.52 11.56 2.46
CA ALA A 132 -8.36 12.65 3.42
C ALA A 132 -7.76 12.16 4.74
N VAL A 133 -8.16 10.98 5.22
CA VAL A 133 -7.56 10.35 6.40
C VAL A 133 -6.06 10.12 6.20
N GLY A 134 -5.66 9.56 5.07
CA GLY A 134 -4.25 9.32 4.77
C GLY A 134 -3.42 10.60 4.69
N ILE A 135 -3.96 11.65 4.04
CA ILE A 135 -3.32 12.97 3.98
C ILE A 135 -3.13 13.53 5.39
N ARG A 136 -4.17 13.48 6.23
CA ARG A 136 -4.09 13.98 7.61
C ARG A 136 -3.07 13.21 8.44
N LEU A 137 -3.05 11.88 8.36
CA LEU A 137 -2.07 11.06 9.07
C LEU A 137 -0.63 11.40 8.65
N ALA A 138 -0.39 11.62 7.34
CA ALA A 138 0.93 12.06 6.88
C ALA A 138 1.31 13.44 7.47
N GLU A 139 0.36 14.38 7.53
CA GLU A 139 0.59 15.71 8.11
C GLU A 139 0.88 15.62 9.61
N ASP A 140 0.07 14.87 10.36
CA ASP A 140 0.21 14.72 11.81
C ASP A 140 1.57 14.07 12.15
N PHE A 141 1.92 12.95 11.54
CA PHE A 141 3.21 12.29 11.77
C PHE A 141 4.42 13.12 11.30
N THR A 142 4.28 13.90 10.22
CA THR A 142 5.36 14.78 9.77
C THR A 142 5.58 15.91 10.78
N ALA A 143 4.51 16.44 11.38
CA ALA A 143 4.62 17.42 12.46
C ALA A 143 5.33 16.85 13.71
N GLU A 144 5.27 15.54 13.93
CA GLU A 144 6.01 14.80 14.97
C GLU A 144 7.43 14.42 14.53
N GLY A 145 7.88 14.89 13.36
CA GLY A 145 9.23 14.69 12.82
C GLY A 145 9.42 13.41 11.99
N CYS A 146 8.37 12.68 11.62
CA CYS A 146 8.47 11.56 10.71
C CYS A 146 8.61 12.06 9.26
N HIS A 147 9.70 11.71 8.60
CA HIS A 147 9.98 12.07 7.21
C HIS A 147 10.18 10.88 6.26
N CYS A 148 9.96 9.66 6.77
CA CYS A 148 10.05 8.43 5.99
C CYS A 148 8.94 7.46 6.41
N PHE A 149 7.96 7.27 5.53
CA PHE A 149 6.82 6.40 5.78
C PHE A 149 7.01 5.01 5.16
N LEU A 150 6.64 3.99 5.93
CA LEU A 150 6.62 2.59 5.52
C LEU A 150 5.16 2.09 5.61
N PRO A 151 4.34 2.32 4.58
CA PRO A 151 2.96 1.86 4.60
C PRO A 151 2.87 0.35 4.52
N GLY A 152 2.04 -0.21 5.37
CA GLY A 152 1.56 -1.58 5.32
C GLY A 152 0.04 -1.62 5.25
N GLU A 153 -0.50 -2.78 5.02
CA GLU A 153 -1.94 -2.99 4.96
C GLU A 153 -2.35 -4.34 5.53
N MET A 154 -3.59 -4.41 5.98
CA MET A 154 -4.23 -5.65 6.39
C MET A 154 -5.70 -5.61 6.00
N GLY A 155 -6.10 -6.52 5.14
CA GLY A 155 -7.50 -6.66 4.71
C GLY A 155 -7.70 -7.93 3.92
N ILE A 156 -8.51 -8.86 4.44
CA ILE A 156 -8.74 -10.12 3.72
C ILE A 156 -9.44 -9.84 2.39
N SER A 157 -8.88 -10.38 1.30
CA SER A 157 -9.25 -10.18 -0.10
C SER A 157 -8.83 -8.85 -0.74
N ASN A 158 -8.03 -8.02 -0.08
CA ASN A 158 -7.53 -6.75 -0.64
C ASN A 158 -6.69 -6.94 -1.91
N THR A 159 -5.97 -8.07 -2.07
CA THR A 159 -5.26 -8.39 -3.31
C THR A 159 -6.18 -8.56 -4.52
N THR A 160 -7.47 -8.79 -4.30
CA THR A 160 -8.48 -8.80 -5.38
C THR A 160 -8.82 -7.37 -5.83
N ALA A 161 -8.98 -6.45 -4.89
CA ALA A 161 -9.15 -5.02 -5.18
C ALA A 161 -7.91 -4.46 -5.87
N SER A 162 -6.71 -4.77 -5.35
CA SER A 162 -5.43 -4.34 -5.94
C SER A 162 -5.23 -4.89 -7.36
N ALA A 163 -5.68 -6.12 -7.64
CA ALA A 163 -5.65 -6.69 -8.98
C ALA A 163 -6.58 -5.93 -9.95
N ALA A 164 -7.77 -5.54 -9.50
CA ALA A 164 -8.69 -4.75 -10.31
C ALA A 164 -8.14 -3.33 -10.58
N ILE A 165 -7.52 -2.68 -9.59
CA ILE A 165 -6.82 -1.40 -9.75
C ILE A 165 -5.69 -1.54 -10.77
N ALA A 166 -4.82 -2.54 -10.61
CA ALA A 166 -3.70 -2.77 -11.52
C ALA A 166 -4.17 -3.09 -12.95
N ALA A 167 -5.21 -3.92 -13.10
CA ALA A 167 -5.80 -4.22 -14.40
C ALA A 167 -6.28 -2.94 -15.10
N CYS A 168 -6.98 -2.07 -14.39
CA CYS A 168 -7.48 -0.80 -14.93
C CYS A 168 -6.33 0.16 -15.28
N LEU A 169 -5.48 0.51 -14.30
CA LEU A 169 -4.50 1.59 -14.46
C LEU A 169 -3.23 1.16 -15.24
N CYS A 170 -2.86 -0.11 -15.24
CA CYS A 170 -1.75 -0.64 -16.03
C CYS A 170 -2.20 -1.30 -17.34
N ARG A 171 -3.52 -1.30 -17.65
CA ARG A 171 -4.11 -1.93 -18.85
C ARG A 171 -3.75 -3.40 -18.99
N LEU A 172 -3.86 -4.15 -17.91
CA LEU A 172 -3.62 -5.60 -17.87
C LEU A 172 -4.91 -6.37 -18.02
N THR A 173 -4.83 -7.59 -18.54
CA THR A 173 -5.96 -8.53 -18.46
C THR A 173 -6.16 -9.01 -17.02
N PRO A 174 -7.35 -9.50 -16.64
CA PRO A 174 -7.55 -10.07 -15.31
C PRO A 174 -6.56 -11.18 -14.96
N GLU A 175 -6.16 -12.00 -15.94
CA GLU A 175 -5.17 -13.06 -15.80
C GLU A 175 -3.78 -12.51 -15.46
N GLN A 176 -3.38 -11.44 -16.13
CA GLN A 176 -2.09 -10.78 -15.90
C GLN A 176 -2.05 -10.04 -14.56
N ALA A 177 -3.20 -9.54 -14.11
CA ALA A 177 -3.29 -8.74 -12.90
C ALA A 177 -3.44 -9.58 -11.62
N THR A 178 -3.99 -10.82 -11.71
CA THR A 178 -4.42 -11.58 -10.56
C THR A 178 -3.40 -12.65 -10.17
N GLY A 179 -2.89 -12.56 -8.95
CA GLY A 179 -2.01 -13.55 -8.36
C GLY A 179 -2.67 -14.35 -7.22
N ARG A 180 -1.84 -15.18 -6.59
CA ARG A 180 -2.30 -16.11 -5.55
C ARG A 180 -2.60 -15.44 -4.20
N GLY A 181 -2.08 -14.24 -3.96
CA GLY A 181 -2.24 -13.58 -2.66
C GLY A 181 -1.80 -14.48 -1.50
N THR A 182 -2.76 -14.97 -0.73
CA THR A 182 -2.56 -15.85 0.43
C THR A 182 -2.20 -17.31 0.08
N ASN A 183 -1.57 -17.54 -1.07
CA ASN A 183 -1.17 -18.86 -1.56
C ASN A 183 -2.33 -19.83 -1.82
N ILE A 184 -3.38 -19.33 -2.44
CA ILE A 184 -4.56 -20.11 -2.80
C ILE A 184 -4.27 -21.20 -3.87
N SER A 185 -5.12 -22.24 -3.91
CA SER A 185 -5.07 -23.32 -4.93
C SER A 185 -5.29 -22.81 -6.35
N ASP A 186 -4.95 -23.62 -7.34
CA ASP A 186 -5.19 -23.30 -8.76
C ASP A 186 -6.67 -23.08 -9.08
N GLU A 187 -7.56 -23.88 -8.48
CA GLU A 187 -9.00 -23.73 -8.63
C GLU A 187 -9.48 -22.38 -8.08
N ARG A 188 -9.02 -22.01 -6.88
CA ARG A 188 -9.38 -20.73 -6.26
C ARG A 188 -8.75 -19.54 -7.00
N LEU A 189 -7.56 -19.72 -7.60
CA LEU A 189 -6.97 -18.71 -8.47
C LEU A 189 -7.82 -18.46 -9.72
N LYS A 190 -8.31 -19.52 -10.40
CA LYS A 190 -9.24 -19.38 -11.52
C LYS A 190 -10.50 -18.62 -11.12
N LYS A 191 -11.09 -18.98 -9.97
CA LYS A 191 -12.23 -18.25 -9.40
C LYS A 191 -11.91 -16.77 -9.14
N LYS A 192 -10.74 -16.47 -8.55
CA LYS A 192 -10.31 -15.10 -8.26
C LYS A 192 -10.15 -14.27 -9.54
N ILE A 193 -9.57 -14.84 -10.59
CA ILE A 193 -9.46 -14.20 -11.91
C ILE A 193 -10.85 -13.86 -12.47
N GLU A 194 -11.80 -14.80 -12.37
CA GLU A 194 -13.17 -14.57 -12.84
C GLU A 194 -13.86 -13.48 -12.03
N VAL A 195 -13.64 -13.43 -10.71
CA VAL A 195 -14.17 -12.36 -9.85
C VAL A 195 -13.56 -11.00 -10.23
N VAL A 196 -12.26 -10.90 -10.51
CA VAL A 196 -11.63 -9.66 -11.00
C VAL A 196 -12.23 -9.23 -12.34
N ARG A 197 -12.45 -10.17 -13.27
CA ARG A 197 -13.12 -9.90 -14.55
C ARG A 197 -14.54 -9.35 -14.33
N GLN A 198 -15.30 -9.96 -13.44
CA GLN A 198 -16.65 -9.51 -13.07
C GLN A 198 -16.63 -8.09 -12.45
N ILE A 199 -15.69 -7.82 -11.54
CA ILE A 199 -15.51 -6.50 -10.94
C ILE A 199 -15.33 -5.42 -12.01
N LEU A 200 -14.44 -5.66 -12.96
CA LEU A 200 -14.14 -4.71 -14.04
C LEU A 200 -15.34 -4.54 -14.99
N ALA A 201 -16.04 -5.62 -15.32
CA ALA A 201 -17.20 -5.60 -16.22
C ALA A 201 -18.39 -4.85 -15.61
N VAL A 202 -18.67 -5.08 -14.32
CA VAL A 202 -19.79 -4.44 -13.60
C VAL A 202 -19.52 -2.95 -13.35
N ASN A 203 -18.30 -2.60 -12.94
CA ASN A 203 -18.01 -1.23 -12.50
C ASN A 203 -17.46 -0.32 -13.60
N ARG A 204 -16.80 -0.87 -14.61
CA ARG A 204 -16.18 -0.09 -15.70
C ARG A 204 -15.41 1.13 -15.17
N PRO A 205 -14.39 0.94 -14.33
CA PRO A 205 -13.65 2.05 -13.74
C PRO A 205 -12.98 2.89 -14.84
N ASP A 206 -13.04 4.22 -14.68
CA ASP A 206 -12.40 5.15 -15.60
C ASP A 206 -10.92 5.35 -15.20
N ALA A 207 -10.01 4.83 -16.01
CA ALA A 207 -8.56 4.93 -15.78
C ALA A 207 -8.03 6.37 -15.78
N SER A 208 -8.81 7.36 -16.23
CA SER A 208 -8.44 8.78 -16.18
C SER A 208 -8.85 9.48 -14.87
N ASP A 209 -9.71 8.85 -14.05
CA ASP A 209 -10.16 9.37 -12.74
C ASP A 209 -9.74 8.40 -11.63
N GLY A 210 -8.64 8.72 -10.93
CA GLY A 210 -8.15 7.91 -9.80
C GLY A 210 -9.17 7.75 -8.67
N ILE A 211 -10.08 8.72 -8.48
CA ILE A 211 -11.15 8.62 -7.48
C ILE A 211 -12.23 7.64 -7.95
N ASP A 212 -12.57 7.64 -9.23
CA ASP A 212 -13.52 6.69 -9.79
C ASP A 212 -13.01 5.24 -9.67
N VAL A 213 -11.72 5.03 -9.98
CA VAL A 213 -11.08 3.72 -9.80
C VAL A 213 -11.12 3.29 -8.34
N LEU A 214 -10.70 4.16 -7.40
CA LEU A 214 -10.73 3.88 -5.96
C LEU A 214 -12.14 3.55 -5.46
N GLN A 215 -13.12 4.38 -5.82
CA GLN A 215 -14.53 4.21 -5.45
C GLN A 215 -15.09 2.87 -5.92
N LYS A 216 -14.84 2.51 -7.17
CA LYS A 216 -15.47 1.37 -7.81
C LYS A 216 -14.84 0.05 -7.42
N VAL A 217 -13.50 0.00 -7.36
CA VAL A 217 -12.77 -1.28 -7.23
C VAL A 217 -11.74 -1.30 -6.11
N GLY A 218 -11.60 -0.24 -5.32
CA GLY A 218 -10.58 -0.10 -4.28
C GLY A 218 -10.97 -0.66 -2.91
N GLY A 219 -10.29 -0.13 -1.89
CA GLY A 219 -10.47 -0.41 -0.47
C GLY A 219 -10.18 0.82 0.38
N PHE A 220 -10.69 0.89 1.60
CA PHE A 220 -10.49 2.05 2.46
C PHE A 220 -9.02 2.20 2.88
N GLU A 221 -8.33 1.09 3.16
CA GLU A 221 -6.91 1.07 3.47
C GLU A 221 -6.07 1.49 2.26
N LEU A 222 -6.44 1.07 1.04
CA LEU A 222 -5.76 1.47 -0.19
C LEU A 222 -5.93 2.97 -0.44
N GLY A 223 -7.14 3.52 -0.20
CA GLY A 223 -7.40 4.95 -0.26
C GLY A 223 -6.61 5.73 0.78
N CYS A 224 -6.52 5.22 2.01
CA CYS A 224 -5.71 5.82 3.07
C CYS A 224 -4.22 5.84 2.69
N ILE A 225 -3.67 4.74 2.16
CA ILE A 225 -2.27 4.69 1.71
C ILE A 225 -2.03 5.65 0.53
N ALA A 226 -2.96 5.73 -0.43
CA ALA A 226 -2.86 6.71 -1.51
C ALA A 226 -2.86 8.16 -0.95
N GLY A 227 -3.72 8.45 0.02
CA GLY A 227 -3.75 9.72 0.73
C GLY A 227 -2.47 9.99 1.51
N LEU A 228 -1.90 8.98 2.19
CA LEU A 228 -0.62 9.08 2.89
C LEU A 228 0.51 9.50 1.92
N ILE A 229 0.55 8.90 0.72
CA ILE A 229 1.52 9.24 -0.32
C ILE A 229 1.37 10.71 -0.75
N LEU A 230 0.14 11.17 -0.99
CA LEU A 230 -0.14 12.57 -1.36
C LEU A 230 0.28 13.54 -0.24
N GLY A 231 -0.07 13.23 1.00
CA GLY A 231 0.27 14.03 2.17
C GLY A 231 1.77 14.07 2.44
N ALA A 232 2.45 12.93 2.33
CA ALA A 232 3.90 12.82 2.47
C ALA A 232 4.63 13.68 1.41
N ALA A 233 4.22 13.57 0.13
CA ALA A 233 4.78 14.37 -0.95
C ALA A 233 4.62 15.88 -0.69
N ARG A 234 3.45 16.32 -0.22
CA ARG A 234 3.19 17.70 0.18
C ARG A 234 4.14 18.19 1.27
N ARG A 235 4.52 17.32 2.18
CA ARG A 235 5.41 17.61 3.33
C ARG A 235 6.88 17.28 3.05
N ARG A 236 7.24 16.90 1.80
CA ARG A 236 8.60 16.50 1.41
C ARG A 236 9.13 15.32 2.21
N ALA A 237 8.24 14.45 2.67
CA ALA A 237 8.57 13.16 3.24
C ALA A 237 8.56 12.09 2.15
N VAL A 238 9.38 11.07 2.30
CA VAL A 238 9.44 9.94 1.36
C VAL A 238 8.56 8.79 1.83
N VAL A 239 8.11 7.98 0.88
CA VAL A 239 7.36 6.76 1.13
C VAL A 239 8.10 5.58 0.53
N ILE A 240 8.53 4.64 1.36
CA ILE A 240 9.09 3.37 0.90
C ILE A 240 7.92 2.42 0.67
N LEU A 241 7.61 2.14 -0.60
CA LEU A 241 6.53 1.22 -0.96
C LEU A 241 6.88 -0.20 -0.52
N ASP A 242 5.91 -0.89 0.05
CA ASP A 242 6.05 -2.30 0.40
C ASP A 242 5.87 -3.19 -0.86
N GLY A 243 4.74 -3.84 -0.99
CA GLY A 243 4.50 -4.79 -2.07
C GLY A 243 3.37 -4.38 -3.00
N PHE A 244 2.66 -5.39 -3.49
CA PHE A 244 1.63 -5.26 -4.52
C PHE A 244 0.49 -4.31 -4.13
N ASN A 245 -0.05 -4.43 -2.90
CA ASN A 245 -1.19 -3.62 -2.46
C ASN A 245 -0.82 -2.15 -2.27
N THR A 246 0.34 -1.86 -1.66
CA THR A 246 0.84 -0.48 -1.55
C THR A 246 1.19 0.10 -2.91
N GLY A 247 1.68 -0.72 -3.84
CA GLY A 247 1.87 -0.35 -5.23
C GLY A 247 0.55 0.01 -5.93
N ALA A 248 -0.52 -0.75 -5.70
CA ALA A 248 -1.86 -0.42 -6.22
C ALA A 248 -2.39 0.90 -5.66
N ALA A 249 -2.17 1.16 -4.36
CA ALA A 249 -2.49 2.45 -3.75
C ALA A 249 -1.66 3.60 -4.36
N ALA A 250 -0.37 3.35 -4.65
CA ALA A 250 0.49 4.33 -5.30
C ALA A 250 0.05 4.66 -6.74
N LEU A 251 -0.55 3.71 -7.48
CA LEU A 251 -1.16 3.99 -8.77
C LEU A 251 -2.35 4.96 -8.66
N ILE A 252 -3.16 4.84 -7.61
CA ILE A 252 -4.24 5.82 -7.33
C ILE A 252 -3.65 7.20 -7.04
N ALA A 253 -2.61 7.27 -6.21
CA ALA A 253 -1.95 8.53 -5.90
C ALA A 253 -1.31 9.17 -7.15
N GLU A 254 -0.67 8.37 -8.02
CA GLU A 254 -0.09 8.81 -9.29
C GLU A 254 -1.16 9.32 -10.25
N ALA A 255 -2.31 8.63 -10.37
CA ALA A 255 -3.42 9.06 -11.19
C ALA A 255 -4.02 10.41 -10.73
N LEU A 256 -3.96 10.71 -9.42
CA LEU A 256 -4.42 11.98 -8.85
C LEU A 256 -3.38 13.10 -8.95
N ALA A 257 -2.11 12.78 -8.79
CA ALA A 257 -1.01 13.74 -8.79
C ALA A 257 0.30 13.07 -9.27
N PRO A 258 0.59 13.04 -10.57
CA PRO A 258 1.74 12.31 -11.13
C PRO A 258 3.10 12.64 -10.49
N ALA A 259 3.26 13.87 -9.99
CA ALA A 259 4.50 14.31 -9.34
C ALA A 259 4.82 13.56 -8.04
N VAL A 260 3.88 12.82 -7.45
CA VAL A 260 4.13 12.05 -6.22
C VAL A 260 5.15 10.94 -6.42
N THR A 261 5.33 10.46 -7.66
CA THR A 261 6.31 9.41 -7.97
C THR A 261 7.74 9.81 -7.57
N GLY A 262 8.05 11.10 -7.54
CA GLY A 262 9.33 11.62 -7.07
C GLY A 262 9.61 11.41 -5.58
N TYR A 263 8.58 11.10 -4.80
CA TYR A 263 8.65 10.87 -3.35
C TYR A 263 8.56 9.37 -2.98
N LEU A 264 8.41 8.50 -3.99
CA LEU A 264 8.31 7.06 -3.79
C LEU A 264 9.67 6.40 -3.89
N LEU A 265 10.00 5.57 -2.94
CA LEU A 265 11.15 4.66 -2.96
C LEU A 265 10.62 3.23 -3.08
N PRO A 266 11.08 2.44 -4.05
CA PRO A 266 10.68 1.04 -4.14
C PRO A 266 11.42 0.23 -3.07
N SER A 267 10.86 -0.89 -2.64
CA SER A 267 11.57 -1.87 -1.81
C SER A 267 11.93 -3.11 -2.63
N HIS A 268 11.02 -4.04 -2.74
CA HIS A 268 11.22 -5.34 -3.36
C HIS A 268 10.28 -5.58 -4.53
N LEU A 269 10.60 -6.57 -5.34
CA LEU A 269 9.66 -7.16 -6.28
C LEU A 269 8.83 -8.22 -5.53
N ALA A 270 7.53 -7.96 -5.34
CA ALA A 270 6.62 -8.94 -4.75
C ALA A 270 6.32 -10.08 -5.73
N ALA A 271 5.94 -11.23 -5.19
CA ALA A 271 5.62 -12.42 -6.00
C ALA A 271 4.27 -12.30 -6.77
N GLU A 272 3.51 -11.23 -6.59
CA GLU A 272 2.27 -10.98 -7.32
C GLU A 272 2.57 -10.52 -8.76
N PRO A 273 1.94 -11.13 -9.80
CA PRO A 273 2.35 -10.98 -11.19
C PRO A 273 2.28 -9.54 -11.71
N ALA A 274 1.28 -8.76 -11.28
CA ALA A 274 1.14 -7.38 -11.74
C ALA A 274 2.10 -6.39 -11.05
N HIS A 275 2.84 -6.78 -10.01
CA HIS A 275 3.69 -5.83 -9.28
C HIS A 275 4.80 -5.23 -10.15
N ALA A 276 5.40 -6.03 -11.01
CA ALA A 276 6.39 -5.53 -11.98
C ALA A 276 5.79 -4.46 -12.93
N ALA A 277 4.56 -4.66 -13.38
CA ALA A 277 3.87 -3.68 -14.24
C ALA A 277 3.54 -2.39 -13.48
N ILE A 278 3.14 -2.50 -12.20
CA ILE A 278 2.92 -1.35 -11.31
C ILE A 278 4.21 -0.54 -11.16
N LEU A 279 5.30 -1.19 -10.77
CA LEU A 279 6.60 -0.51 -10.58
C LEU A 279 7.08 0.16 -11.88
N LYS A 280 6.94 -0.53 -13.02
CA LYS A 280 7.26 0.04 -14.34
C LYS A 280 6.43 1.30 -14.63
N LYS A 281 5.10 1.28 -14.37
CA LYS A 281 4.24 2.45 -14.58
C LYS A 281 4.63 3.61 -13.68
N LEU A 282 5.02 3.34 -12.44
CA LEU A 282 5.48 4.35 -11.49
C LEU A 282 6.93 4.83 -11.74
N GLY A 283 7.65 4.27 -12.72
CA GLY A 283 9.05 4.59 -12.99
C GLY A 283 9.99 4.15 -11.87
N LEU A 284 9.69 3.00 -11.22
CA LEU A 284 10.44 2.47 -10.08
C LEU A 284 11.12 1.16 -10.45
N THR A 285 12.35 0.98 -9.96
CA THR A 285 13.11 -0.28 -10.08
C THR A 285 13.31 -0.85 -8.68
N PRO A 286 12.82 -2.06 -8.37
CA PRO A 286 12.95 -2.65 -7.04
C PRO A 286 14.42 -2.92 -6.71
N TYR A 287 14.78 -2.77 -5.42
CA TYR A 287 16.15 -3.02 -4.94
C TYR A 287 16.40 -4.49 -4.61
N MET A 288 15.35 -5.26 -4.35
CA MET A 288 15.43 -6.66 -3.96
C MET A 288 14.38 -7.50 -4.69
N ASP A 289 14.72 -8.76 -4.95
CA ASP A 289 13.78 -9.82 -5.32
C ASP A 289 13.95 -10.98 -4.34
N MET A 290 13.10 -11.00 -3.32
CA MET A 290 13.10 -12.05 -2.29
C MET A 290 11.80 -12.87 -2.34
N ARG A 291 11.00 -12.67 -3.37
CA ARG A 291 9.72 -13.37 -3.62
C ARG A 291 8.73 -13.26 -2.45
N PHE A 292 8.71 -12.13 -1.77
CA PHE A 292 7.75 -11.85 -0.69
C PHE A 292 6.32 -11.78 -1.24
N ARG A 293 5.38 -12.18 -0.39
CA ARG A 293 3.93 -12.06 -0.61
C ARG A 293 3.18 -11.95 0.72
N LEU A 294 3.74 -11.21 1.68
CA LEU A 294 3.14 -11.04 2.99
C LEU A 294 2.37 -9.73 3.10
N GLY A 295 2.90 -8.63 2.60
CA GLY A 295 2.39 -7.28 2.86
C GLY A 295 2.89 -6.77 4.21
N GLU A 296 2.06 -6.00 4.93
CA GLU A 296 2.28 -5.58 6.31
C GLU A 296 3.58 -4.75 6.50
N ALA A 297 4.00 -3.98 5.50
CA ALA A 297 5.26 -3.23 5.47
C ALA A 297 6.53 -4.10 5.59
N THR A 298 6.44 -5.38 5.21
CA THR A 298 7.55 -6.34 5.33
C THR A 298 8.75 -5.93 4.48
N GLY A 299 8.55 -5.69 3.20
CA GLY A 299 9.62 -5.34 2.27
C GLY A 299 10.16 -3.94 2.48
N SER A 300 9.29 -2.97 2.80
CA SER A 300 9.69 -1.59 3.09
C SER A 300 10.53 -1.46 4.36
N SER A 301 10.36 -2.37 5.32
CA SER A 301 11.13 -2.38 6.57
C SER A 301 12.56 -2.92 6.42
N ILE A 302 12.88 -3.57 5.29
CA ILE A 302 14.21 -4.16 5.03
C ILE A 302 15.11 -3.20 4.26
N VAL A 303 14.55 -2.28 3.48
CA VAL A 303 15.25 -1.21 2.75
C VAL A 303 15.49 0.01 3.63
#